data_0185dce43a9a7a9bc0042d3d04648554
#
_entry.id   0185dce43a9a7a9bc0042d3d04648554
#
_cell.length_a   1.000
_cell.length_b   1.000
_cell.length_c   1.000
_cell.angle_alpha   90.00
_cell.angle_beta   90.00
_cell.angle_gamma   90.00
#
_symmetry.space_group_name_H-M   'P 1'
#
loop_
_entity.id
_entity.type
_entity.pdbx_description
1 polymer ?
#
loop_
_entity_poly.entity_id
_entity_poly.type
_entity_poly.pdbx_seq_one_letter_code
_entity_poly.pdbx_strand_id
1 'polypeptide(L)'
;MAIFTTHGGEPDGPVLLLAHGAGAPADSPFMEEMAECLARQGITSVRFEFPYMVKRREDGRKRPPDRQPALLQSFEQVLTEISSTLGEGRPVFIGGKSMGGRMASLLAAQSRLAGRFLGVVCLGYPFHPPGRPDRWRIEHFDDVWCPVCVIQGTRDPFGKRDEVEQELQRPANLKLVWLEGGNHDLKPLARQPESHSMLLERAAGAAAAFIQSVLRPKTDH
;
A
#
# COMPACT_ATOMS: atom_id res chain seq x y z
N MET A 1 16.64 -7.56 9.28
CA MET A 1 15.47 -6.75 8.86
C MET A 1 14.33 -7.02 9.80
N ALA A 2 13.54 -6.02 10.23
CA ALA A 2 12.37 -6.26 11.08
C ALA A 2 11.18 -6.63 10.18
N ILE A 3 10.60 -7.80 10.41
CA ILE A 3 9.42 -8.33 9.71
C ILE A 3 8.34 -8.66 10.74
N PHE A 4 7.11 -8.26 10.48
CA PHE A 4 5.95 -8.46 11.34
C PHE A 4 4.83 -9.12 10.52
N THR A 5 4.40 -10.30 10.90
CA THR A 5 3.31 -11.02 10.23
C THR A 5 2.05 -10.98 11.07
N THR A 6 0.94 -10.63 10.43
CA THR A 6 -0.41 -10.74 11.00
C THR A 6 -1.21 -11.67 10.10
N HIS A 7 -1.55 -12.85 10.63
CA HIS A 7 -2.24 -13.88 9.86
C HIS A 7 -3.73 -13.58 9.74
N GLY A 8 -4.29 -13.83 8.56
CA GLY A 8 -5.71 -13.69 8.27
C GLY A 8 -6.17 -14.75 7.27
N GLY A 9 -7.35 -15.29 7.50
CA GLY A 9 -7.94 -16.28 6.62
C GLY A 9 -7.24 -17.65 6.61
N GLU A 10 -7.41 -18.36 5.50
CA GLU A 10 -6.84 -19.69 5.32
C GLU A 10 -5.31 -19.66 5.12
N PRO A 11 -4.60 -20.74 5.45
CA PRO A 11 -3.16 -20.84 5.29
C PRO A 11 -2.66 -20.51 3.88
N ASP A 12 -3.42 -20.92 2.85
CA ASP A 12 -3.12 -20.69 1.44
C ASP A 12 -3.74 -19.38 0.88
N GLY A 13 -4.39 -18.61 1.74
CA GLY A 13 -5.03 -17.34 1.39
C GLY A 13 -4.03 -16.27 0.94
N PRO A 14 -4.54 -15.15 0.40
CA PRO A 14 -3.70 -14.08 -0.14
C PRO A 14 -2.83 -13.43 0.93
N VAL A 15 -1.63 -13.04 0.51
CA VAL A 15 -0.66 -12.29 1.32
C VAL A 15 -0.45 -10.90 0.73
N LEU A 16 -0.54 -9.88 1.57
CA LEU A 16 -0.17 -8.51 1.24
C LEU A 16 1.14 -8.14 1.92
N LEU A 17 2.20 -8.00 1.13
CA LEU A 17 3.47 -7.45 1.58
C LEU A 17 3.35 -5.92 1.69
N LEU A 18 3.39 -5.39 2.92
CA LEU A 18 2.98 -4.03 3.23
C LEU A 18 4.14 -3.18 3.77
N ALA A 19 4.59 -2.21 2.97
CA ALA A 19 5.64 -1.27 3.33
C ALA A 19 5.10 -0.07 4.12
N HIS A 20 5.87 0.38 5.11
CA HIS A 20 5.52 1.55 5.93
C HIS A 20 5.72 2.89 5.20
N GLY A 21 5.16 3.96 5.76
CA GLY A 21 5.36 5.33 5.30
C GLY A 21 6.71 5.92 5.72
N ALA A 22 7.03 7.13 5.23
CA ALA A 22 8.34 7.76 5.46
C ALA A 22 8.62 8.08 6.94
N GLY A 23 7.61 8.39 7.73
CA GLY A 23 7.75 8.94 9.08
C GLY A 23 7.59 7.95 10.22
N ALA A 24 6.96 6.79 9.99
CA ALA A 24 6.55 5.85 11.02
C ALA A 24 6.98 4.41 10.68
N PRO A 25 7.34 3.58 11.71
CA PRO A 25 7.80 2.21 11.51
C PRO A 25 6.65 1.25 11.13
N ALA A 26 7.04 0.02 10.78
CA ALA A 26 6.09 -1.04 10.37
C ALA A 26 5.18 -1.53 11.50
N ASP A 27 5.52 -1.26 12.75
CA ASP A 27 4.73 -1.50 13.97
C ASP A 27 4.11 -0.22 14.55
N SER A 28 3.92 0.82 13.73
CA SER A 28 3.17 2.00 14.14
C SER A 28 1.68 1.67 14.31
N PRO A 29 0.94 2.41 15.18
CA PRO A 29 -0.48 2.14 15.44
C PRO A 29 -1.33 2.02 14.17
N PHE A 30 -1.08 2.88 13.15
CA PHE A 30 -1.77 2.77 11.86
C PHE A 30 -1.50 1.43 11.16
N MET A 31 -0.22 1.01 11.12
CA MET A 31 0.17 -0.20 10.42
C MET A 31 -0.32 -1.46 11.15
N GLU A 32 -0.34 -1.45 12.47
CA GLU A 32 -0.85 -2.55 13.29
C GLU A 32 -2.37 -2.69 13.15
N GLU A 33 -3.12 -1.60 13.35
CA GLU A 33 -4.58 -1.60 13.22
C GLU A 33 -5.02 -1.98 11.80
N MET A 34 -4.31 -1.48 10.76
CA MET A 34 -4.57 -1.87 9.38
C MET A 34 -4.32 -3.37 9.14
N ALA A 35 -3.24 -3.92 9.70
CA ALA A 35 -2.94 -5.35 9.59
C ALA A 35 -4.01 -6.22 10.26
N GLU A 36 -4.52 -5.81 11.41
CA GLU A 36 -5.64 -6.48 12.08
C GLU A 36 -6.95 -6.37 11.28
N CYS A 37 -7.24 -5.18 10.71
CA CYS A 37 -8.40 -5.01 9.83
C CYS A 37 -8.31 -5.92 8.59
N LEU A 38 -7.13 -6.04 7.96
CA LEU A 38 -6.90 -6.95 6.84
C LEU A 38 -7.07 -8.42 7.24
N ALA A 39 -6.56 -8.79 8.42
CA ALA A 39 -6.71 -10.15 8.94
C ALA A 39 -8.18 -10.53 9.13
N ARG A 40 -9.02 -9.63 9.65
CA ARG A 40 -10.48 -9.83 9.73
C ARG A 40 -11.16 -10.00 8.35
N GLN A 41 -10.53 -9.50 7.29
CA GLN A 41 -10.97 -9.68 5.90
C GLN A 41 -10.35 -10.93 5.23
N GLY A 42 -9.64 -11.76 5.97
CA GLY A 42 -9.02 -12.97 5.43
C GLY A 42 -7.71 -12.73 4.68
N ILE A 43 -7.06 -11.58 4.87
CA ILE A 43 -5.80 -11.23 4.21
C ILE A 43 -4.65 -11.32 5.22
N THR A 44 -3.70 -12.21 4.99
CA THR A 44 -2.45 -12.20 5.75
C THR A 44 -1.60 -11.00 5.31
N SER A 45 -1.13 -10.20 6.25
CA SER A 45 -0.21 -9.11 5.96
C SER A 45 1.19 -9.38 6.50
N VAL A 46 2.21 -9.07 5.70
CA VAL A 46 3.61 -9.11 6.08
C VAL A 46 4.17 -7.70 5.99
N ARG A 47 4.41 -7.09 7.14
CA ARG A 47 4.96 -5.73 7.24
C ARG A 47 6.47 -5.81 7.43
N PHE A 48 7.21 -4.92 6.79
CA PHE A 48 8.67 -4.88 6.88
C PHE A 48 9.18 -3.44 6.99
N GLU A 49 10.44 -3.29 7.43
CA GLU A 49 11.10 -2.00 7.55
C GLU A 49 12.17 -1.79 6.50
N PHE A 50 12.16 -0.60 5.88
CA PHE A 50 13.25 -0.12 5.04
C PHE A 50 14.54 0.10 5.86
N PRO A 51 15.74 0.01 5.25
CA PRO A 51 17.01 0.06 5.97
C PRO A 51 17.19 1.28 6.88
N TYR A 52 16.74 2.48 6.45
CA TYR A 52 16.82 3.68 7.30
C TYR A 52 15.96 3.57 8.56
N MET A 53 14.82 2.87 8.52
CA MET A 53 13.95 2.69 9.67
C MET A 53 14.53 1.66 10.64
N VAL A 54 15.14 0.58 10.11
CA VAL A 54 15.90 -0.39 10.93
C VAL A 54 17.00 0.34 11.71
N LYS A 55 17.83 1.14 11.04
CA LYS A 55 18.86 1.96 11.69
C LYS A 55 18.30 2.92 12.74
N ARG A 56 17.12 3.53 12.45
CA ARG A 56 16.44 4.41 13.41
C ARG A 56 15.98 3.63 14.65
N ARG A 57 15.56 2.39 14.50
CA ARG A 57 15.18 1.51 15.61
C ARG A 57 16.37 1.15 16.48
N GLU A 58 17.53 0.91 15.86
CA GLU A 58 18.76 0.52 16.57
C GLU A 58 19.34 1.66 17.43
N ASP A 59 19.36 2.88 16.93
CA ASP A 59 20.05 4.01 17.59
C ASP A 59 19.15 5.17 18.02
N GLY A 60 17.83 5.09 17.74
CA GLY A 60 16.83 6.12 18.11
C GLY A 60 16.92 7.43 17.30
N ARG A 61 17.86 7.56 16.37
CA ARG A 61 18.07 8.80 15.62
C ARG A 61 17.09 8.94 14.45
N LYS A 62 16.36 10.06 14.38
CA LYS A 62 15.54 10.37 13.22
C LYS A 62 16.40 10.51 11.96
N ARG A 63 15.96 9.84 10.88
CA ARG A 63 16.60 9.86 9.57
C ARG A 63 15.56 10.14 8.49
N PRO A 64 15.95 10.84 7.42
CA PRO A 64 15.14 10.86 6.20
C PRO A 64 15.13 9.45 5.57
N PRO A 65 14.14 9.15 4.73
CA PRO A 65 14.16 7.93 3.93
C PRO A 65 15.41 7.82 3.08
N ASP A 66 15.85 6.59 2.84
CA ASP A 66 16.88 6.29 1.85
C ASP A 66 16.44 6.79 0.46
N ARG A 67 17.40 6.91 -0.46
CA ARG A 67 17.09 7.26 -1.85
C ARG A 67 16.25 6.16 -2.51
N GLN A 68 15.39 6.55 -3.45
CA GLN A 68 14.45 5.65 -4.12
C GLN A 68 15.07 4.32 -4.61
N PRO A 69 16.25 4.27 -5.25
CA PRO A 69 16.84 2.99 -5.69
C PRO A 69 17.09 2.01 -4.54
N ALA A 70 17.56 2.51 -3.38
CA ALA A 70 17.80 1.67 -2.19
C ALA A 70 16.49 1.15 -1.58
N LEU A 71 15.44 1.98 -1.56
CA LEU A 71 14.11 1.57 -1.10
C LEU A 71 13.53 0.47 -2.02
N LEU A 72 13.62 0.64 -3.34
CA LEU A 72 13.14 -0.35 -4.32
C LEU A 72 13.91 -1.66 -4.19
N GLN A 73 15.24 -1.61 -4.09
CA GLN A 73 16.08 -2.78 -3.89
C GLN A 73 15.71 -3.54 -2.59
N SER A 74 15.54 -2.81 -1.49
CA SER A 74 15.13 -3.41 -0.22
C SER A 74 13.76 -4.07 -0.32
N PHE A 75 12.78 -3.43 -0.95
CA PHE A 75 11.44 -4.00 -1.14
C PHE A 75 11.50 -5.29 -1.98
N GLU A 76 12.26 -5.28 -3.06
CA GLU A 76 12.44 -6.47 -3.92
C GLU A 76 13.12 -7.63 -3.19
N GLN A 77 14.11 -7.33 -2.35
CA GLN A 77 14.75 -8.35 -1.50
C GLN A 77 13.74 -9.01 -0.56
N VAL A 78 12.90 -8.20 0.11
CA VAL A 78 11.84 -8.72 0.98
C VAL A 78 10.83 -9.55 0.19
N LEU A 79 10.41 -9.09 -0.98
CA LEU A 79 9.50 -9.84 -1.85
C LEU A 79 10.10 -11.22 -2.20
N THR A 80 11.39 -11.27 -2.50
CA THR A 80 12.08 -12.53 -2.81
C THR A 80 12.13 -13.47 -1.60
N GLU A 81 12.50 -12.96 -0.44
CA GLU A 81 12.58 -13.72 0.81
C GLU A 81 11.22 -14.28 1.21
N ILE A 82 10.18 -13.43 1.19
CA ILE A 82 8.83 -13.84 1.56
C ILE A 82 8.26 -14.85 0.56
N SER A 83 8.45 -14.65 -0.74
CA SER A 83 7.98 -15.61 -1.77
C SER A 83 8.61 -16.99 -1.60
N SER A 84 9.88 -17.08 -1.18
CA SER A 84 10.53 -18.36 -0.91
C SER A 84 10.03 -19.05 0.36
N THR A 85 9.52 -18.27 1.33
CA THR A 85 9.07 -18.78 2.64
C THR A 85 7.60 -19.19 2.65
N LEU A 86 6.77 -18.53 1.81
CA LEU A 86 5.31 -18.73 1.80
C LEU A 86 4.85 -20.04 1.14
N GLY A 87 5.74 -20.75 0.46
CA GLY A 87 5.39 -21.92 -0.36
C GLY A 87 4.90 -21.57 -1.77
N GLU A 88 4.97 -22.55 -2.66
CA GLU A 88 4.56 -22.40 -4.06
C GLU A 88 3.04 -22.15 -4.18
N GLY A 89 2.65 -21.25 -5.05
CA GLY A 89 1.27 -21.00 -5.42
C GLY A 89 0.47 -20.04 -4.54
N ARG A 90 1.01 -19.57 -3.41
CA ARG A 90 0.29 -18.62 -2.57
C ARG A 90 0.18 -17.24 -3.24
N PRO A 91 -1.06 -16.66 -3.36
CA PRO A 91 -1.24 -15.36 -4.02
C PRO A 91 -0.55 -14.24 -3.26
N VAL A 92 0.40 -13.54 -3.90
CA VAL A 92 1.14 -12.42 -3.30
C VAL A 92 0.68 -11.11 -3.93
N PHE A 93 0.40 -10.13 -3.08
CA PHE A 93 0.16 -8.73 -3.42
C PHE A 93 1.21 -7.87 -2.72
N ILE A 94 1.53 -6.73 -3.30
CA ILE A 94 2.43 -5.75 -2.69
C ILE A 94 1.69 -4.45 -2.42
N GLY A 95 2.18 -3.65 -1.47
CA GLY A 95 1.52 -2.39 -1.17
C GLY A 95 2.22 -1.61 -0.09
N GLY A 96 1.55 -0.58 0.41
CA GLY A 96 2.10 0.19 1.52
C GLY A 96 1.35 1.48 1.80
N LYS A 97 1.74 2.08 2.93
CA LYS A 97 1.28 3.39 3.36
C LYS A 97 2.14 4.48 2.71
N SER A 98 1.52 5.47 2.07
CA SER A 98 2.20 6.66 1.58
C SER A 98 3.43 6.33 0.71
N MET A 99 4.64 6.67 1.15
CA MET A 99 5.90 6.33 0.48
C MET A 99 5.97 4.82 0.15
N GLY A 100 5.56 3.95 1.07
CA GLY A 100 5.55 2.50 0.86
C GLY A 100 4.67 2.08 -0.32
N GLY A 101 3.46 2.65 -0.44
CA GLY A 101 2.58 2.44 -1.58
C GLY A 101 3.18 2.94 -2.89
N ARG A 102 3.85 4.10 -2.86
CA ARG A 102 4.56 4.61 -4.02
C ARG A 102 5.73 3.70 -4.44
N MET A 103 6.49 3.16 -3.49
CA MET A 103 7.56 2.19 -3.82
C MET A 103 6.97 0.91 -4.42
N ALA A 104 5.85 0.41 -3.91
CA ALA A 104 5.15 -0.74 -4.48
C ALA A 104 4.70 -0.50 -5.93
N SER A 105 4.09 0.67 -6.23
CA SER A 105 3.67 0.99 -7.59
C SER A 105 4.85 1.17 -8.56
N LEU A 106 5.97 1.74 -8.09
CA LEU A 106 7.20 1.84 -8.88
C LEU A 106 7.87 0.47 -9.16
N LEU A 107 7.74 -0.50 -8.25
CA LEU A 107 8.15 -1.89 -8.53
C LEU A 107 7.25 -2.53 -9.59
N ALA A 108 5.95 -2.27 -9.52
CA ALA A 108 5.00 -2.78 -10.49
C ALA A 108 5.17 -2.18 -11.90
N ALA A 109 5.84 -1.05 -12.04
CA ALA A 109 6.26 -0.49 -13.32
C ALA A 109 7.53 -1.15 -13.92
N GLN A 110 8.17 -2.08 -13.18
CA GLN A 110 9.36 -2.80 -13.67
C GLN A 110 8.95 -4.13 -14.30
N SER A 111 8.93 -4.20 -15.62
CA SER A 111 8.49 -5.39 -16.39
C SER A 111 9.23 -6.69 -16.01
N ARG A 112 10.49 -6.60 -15.54
CA ARG A 112 11.28 -7.75 -15.07
C ARG A 112 10.70 -8.45 -13.84
N LEU A 113 9.76 -7.80 -13.12
CA LEU A 113 9.07 -8.33 -11.95
C LEU A 113 7.68 -8.88 -12.28
N ALA A 114 7.30 -8.89 -13.56
CA ALA A 114 6.00 -9.40 -13.99
C ALA A 114 5.79 -10.85 -13.53
N GLY A 115 4.60 -11.11 -12.96
CA GLY A 115 4.24 -12.43 -12.44
C GLY A 115 4.71 -12.74 -11.02
N ARG A 116 5.55 -11.89 -10.39
CA ARG A 116 6.01 -12.11 -9.02
C ARG A 116 5.00 -11.73 -7.94
N PHE A 117 4.00 -10.94 -8.31
CA PHE A 117 2.86 -10.56 -7.48
C PHE A 117 1.67 -10.28 -8.39
N LEU A 118 0.46 -10.23 -7.84
CA LEU A 118 -0.76 -10.15 -8.63
C LEU A 118 -1.36 -8.75 -8.73
N GLY A 119 -0.99 -7.85 -7.82
CA GLY A 119 -1.50 -6.48 -7.81
C GLY A 119 -0.90 -5.63 -6.70
N VAL A 120 -1.27 -4.35 -6.69
CA VAL A 120 -0.75 -3.34 -5.78
C VAL A 120 -1.87 -2.69 -4.96
N VAL A 121 -1.67 -2.53 -3.65
CA VAL A 121 -2.58 -1.79 -2.75
C VAL A 121 -1.84 -0.60 -2.14
N CYS A 122 -2.30 0.61 -2.43
CA CYS A 122 -1.75 1.85 -1.88
C CYS A 122 -2.72 2.47 -0.86
N LEU A 123 -2.24 2.76 0.33
CA LEU A 123 -2.98 3.40 1.41
C LEU A 123 -2.49 4.85 1.56
N GLY A 124 -3.28 5.84 1.15
CA GLY A 124 -2.88 7.26 1.16
C GLY A 124 -1.71 7.51 0.21
N TYR A 125 -1.93 7.36 -1.09
CA TYR A 125 -0.88 7.54 -2.09
C TYR A 125 -0.41 9.02 -2.15
N PRO A 126 0.91 9.31 -2.14
CA PRO A 126 1.40 10.68 -2.18
C PRO A 126 1.50 11.17 -3.62
N PHE A 127 0.35 11.51 -4.23
CA PHE A 127 0.24 11.97 -5.62
C PHE A 127 1.15 13.16 -5.92
N HIS A 128 1.29 14.09 -4.98
CA HIS A 128 2.23 15.20 -5.02
C HIS A 128 2.69 15.57 -3.60
N PRO A 129 3.77 16.35 -3.41
CA PRO A 129 4.11 16.90 -2.10
C PRO A 129 3.02 17.87 -1.62
N PRO A 130 2.72 17.97 -0.31
CA PRO A 130 1.77 18.93 0.22
C PRO A 130 2.11 20.36 -0.23
N GLY A 131 1.10 21.08 -0.73
CA GLY A 131 1.28 22.45 -1.25
C GLY A 131 2.04 22.56 -2.57
N ARG A 132 2.31 21.46 -3.26
CA ARG A 132 2.99 21.42 -4.57
C ARG A 132 2.21 20.59 -5.58
N PRO A 133 0.96 20.99 -5.94
CA PRO A 133 0.14 20.30 -6.93
C PRO A 133 0.70 20.39 -8.35
N ASP A 134 1.81 21.12 -8.54
CA ASP A 134 2.59 21.18 -9.77
C ASP A 134 3.61 20.02 -9.91
N ARG A 135 3.76 19.16 -8.89
CA ARG A 135 4.77 18.08 -8.86
C ARG A 135 4.12 16.70 -8.69
N TRP A 136 3.47 16.26 -9.71
CA TRP A 136 2.81 14.95 -9.74
C TRP A 136 3.82 13.79 -9.69
N ARG A 137 3.37 12.65 -9.24
CA ARG A 137 4.16 11.42 -9.06
C ARG A 137 3.40 10.23 -9.63
N ILE A 138 2.90 10.40 -10.86
CA ILE A 138 1.98 9.47 -11.52
C ILE A 138 2.52 8.94 -12.85
N GLU A 139 3.65 9.45 -13.34
CA GLU A 139 4.18 9.19 -14.68
C GLU A 139 4.44 7.69 -14.93
N HIS A 140 4.75 6.93 -13.87
CA HIS A 140 5.03 5.50 -13.97
C HIS A 140 3.77 4.62 -14.00
N PHE A 141 2.58 5.17 -13.78
CA PHE A 141 1.35 4.36 -13.78
C PHE A 141 1.03 3.77 -15.14
N ASP A 142 1.46 4.41 -16.24
CA ASP A 142 1.29 3.89 -17.60
C ASP A 142 2.12 2.63 -17.86
N ASP A 143 3.22 2.44 -17.13
CA ASP A 143 4.12 1.29 -17.22
C ASP A 143 3.73 0.14 -16.26
N VAL A 144 2.74 0.36 -15.39
CA VAL A 144 2.34 -0.66 -14.41
C VAL A 144 1.61 -1.81 -15.07
N TRP A 145 2.18 -3.00 -15.00
CA TRP A 145 1.70 -4.20 -15.69
C TRP A 145 0.56 -4.94 -14.97
N CYS A 146 0.26 -4.65 -13.72
CA CYS A 146 -0.75 -5.33 -12.92
C CYS A 146 -1.83 -4.38 -12.38
N PRO A 147 -2.98 -4.89 -11.90
CA PRO A 147 -3.99 -4.06 -11.27
C PRO A 147 -3.46 -3.30 -10.04
N VAL A 148 -3.90 -2.05 -9.88
CA VAL A 148 -3.56 -1.18 -8.75
C VAL A 148 -4.85 -0.70 -8.07
N CYS A 149 -4.89 -0.74 -6.74
CA CYS A 149 -5.92 -0.10 -5.94
C CYS A 149 -5.30 0.99 -5.08
N VAL A 150 -5.73 2.22 -5.26
CA VAL A 150 -5.38 3.35 -4.39
C VAL A 150 -6.57 3.67 -3.50
N ILE A 151 -6.40 3.57 -2.20
CA ILE A 151 -7.39 3.90 -1.17
C ILE A 151 -6.95 5.22 -0.54
N GLN A 152 -7.73 6.27 -0.79
CA GLN A 152 -7.33 7.65 -0.52
C GLN A 152 -8.39 8.39 0.30
N GLY A 153 -7.96 9.19 1.27
CA GLY A 153 -8.84 10.12 1.96
C GLY A 153 -9.20 11.32 1.07
N THR A 154 -10.46 11.75 1.05
CA THR A 154 -10.88 12.87 0.20
C THR A 154 -10.21 14.20 0.55
N ARG A 155 -9.62 14.30 1.75
CA ARG A 155 -8.94 15.49 2.28
C ARG A 155 -7.42 15.30 2.43
N ASP A 156 -6.87 14.28 1.81
CA ASP A 156 -5.43 14.01 1.89
C ASP A 156 -4.63 15.15 1.25
N PRO A 157 -3.74 15.87 1.98
CA PRO A 157 -2.96 16.98 1.41
C PRO A 157 -1.91 16.53 0.38
N PHE A 158 -1.68 15.23 0.23
CA PHE A 158 -0.83 14.66 -0.82
C PHE A 158 -1.59 14.33 -2.11
N GLY A 159 -2.86 14.70 -2.21
CA GLY A 159 -3.75 14.50 -3.35
C GLY A 159 -5.19 14.46 -2.88
N LYS A 160 -5.84 15.62 -2.82
CA LYS A 160 -7.27 15.73 -2.55
C LYS A 160 -8.06 15.18 -3.71
N ARG A 161 -9.30 14.78 -3.43
CA ARG A 161 -10.17 14.18 -4.44
C ARG A 161 -10.26 15.00 -5.71
N ASP A 162 -10.59 16.29 -5.59
CA ASP A 162 -10.81 17.17 -6.75
C ASP A 162 -9.53 17.35 -7.57
N GLU A 163 -8.35 17.48 -6.88
CA GLU A 163 -7.04 17.59 -7.52
C GLU A 163 -6.70 16.33 -8.33
N VAL A 164 -6.88 15.15 -7.70
CA VAL A 164 -6.56 13.87 -8.33
C VAL A 164 -7.53 13.53 -9.47
N GLU A 165 -8.84 13.79 -9.30
CA GLU A 165 -9.85 13.51 -10.33
C GLU A 165 -9.69 14.41 -11.56
N GLN A 166 -9.15 15.61 -11.39
CA GLN A 166 -8.86 16.53 -12.48
C GLN A 166 -7.60 16.13 -13.26
N GLU A 167 -6.54 15.70 -12.57
CA GLU A 167 -5.22 15.50 -13.19
C GLU A 167 -4.99 14.07 -13.66
N LEU A 168 -5.50 13.09 -12.91
CA LEU A 168 -5.22 11.69 -13.20
C LEU A 168 -6.06 11.17 -14.36
N GLN A 169 -5.44 11.02 -15.54
CA GLN A 169 -5.99 10.17 -16.59
C GLN A 169 -5.88 8.73 -16.10
N ARG A 170 -7.00 8.12 -15.67
CA ARG A 170 -7.03 6.82 -15.03
C ARG A 170 -6.64 5.71 -16.02
N PRO A 171 -5.47 5.06 -15.84
CA PRO A 171 -5.19 3.83 -16.57
C PRO A 171 -6.27 2.78 -16.27
N ALA A 172 -6.58 1.93 -17.23
CA ALA A 172 -7.64 0.91 -17.10
C ALA A 172 -7.42 -0.06 -15.92
N ASN A 173 -6.18 -0.24 -15.50
CA ASN A 173 -5.78 -1.10 -14.39
C ASN A 173 -5.75 -0.38 -13.02
N LEU A 174 -6.09 0.91 -12.94
CA LEU A 174 -6.07 1.70 -11.71
C LEU A 174 -7.48 1.90 -11.15
N LYS A 175 -7.71 1.39 -9.94
CA LYS A 175 -8.92 1.62 -9.14
C LYS A 175 -8.64 2.64 -8.04
N LEU A 176 -9.41 3.73 -8.02
CA LEU A 176 -9.43 4.68 -6.90
C LEU A 176 -10.62 4.40 -5.98
N VAL A 177 -10.35 4.34 -4.68
CA VAL A 177 -11.38 4.23 -3.63
C VAL A 177 -11.23 5.41 -2.69
N TRP A 178 -12.25 6.26 -2.65
CA TRP A 178 -12.27 7.43 -1.80
C TRP A 178 -12.90 7.12 -0.43
N LEU A 179 -12.21 7.52 0.62
CA LEU A 179 -12.73 7.50 1.99
C LEU A 179 -13.12 8.92 2.39
N GLU A 180 -14.43 9.15 2.47
CA GLU A 180 -14.98 10.48 2.70
C GLU A 180 -14.49 11.08 4.02
N GLY A 181 -14.02 12.34 3.95
CA GLY A 181 -13.49 13.09 5.08
C GLY A 181 -12.14 12.62 5.64
N GLY A 182 -11.59 11.53 5.14
CA GLY A 182 -10.30 11.02 5.55
C GLY A 182 -9.15 11.95 5.16
N ASN A 183 -8.18 12.14 6.05
CA ASN A 183 -6.90 12.79 5.75
C ASN A 183 -5.85 11.76 5.27
N HIS A 184 -4.56 12.14 5.25
CA HIS A 184 -3.46 11.26 4.85
C HIS A 184 -3.35 9.96 5.68
N ASP A 185 -3.70 10.00 6.95
CA ASP A 185 -3.75 8.83 7.83
C ASP A 185 -5.17 8.21 7.90
N LEU A 186 -6.04 8.54 6.96
CA LEU A 186 -7.43 8.12 6.90
C LEU A 186 -8.23 8.52 8.15
N LYS A 187 -7.78 9.56 8.89
CA LYS A 187 -8.52 10.09 10.04
C LYS A 187 -9.65 10.99 9.56
N PRO A 188 -10.89 10.75 10.02
CA PRO A 188 -12.03 11.59 9.68
C PRO A 188 -11.97 12.96 10.35
N LEU A 189 -12.84 13.87 9.94
CA LEU A 189 -13.09 15.10 10.68
C LEU A 189 -13.71 14.79 12.04
N ALA A 190 -13.37 15.57 13.09
CA ALA A 190 -13.94 15.40 14.43
C ALA A 190 -15.48 15.46 14.49
N ARG A 191 -16.12 16.15 13.53
CA ARG A 191 -17.58 16.25 13.40
C ARG A 191 -18.25 15.11 12.63
N GLN A 192 -17.47 14.22 12.02
CA GLN A 192 -18.02 13.05 11.31
C GLN A 192 -18.44 11.98 12.31
N PRO A 193 -19.51 11.22 12.02
CA PRO A 193 -19.95 10.13 12.88
C PRO A 193 -19.01 8.94 12.86
N GLU A 194 -18.21 8.79 11.80
CA GLU A 194 -17.26 7.69 11.63
C GLU A 194 -15.99 7.92 12.46
N SER A 195 -15.57 6.89 13.17
CA SER A 195 -14.27 6.88 13.87
C SER A 195 -13.11 6.60 12.92
N HIS A 196 -11.87 6.80 13.39
CA HIS A 196 -10.69 6.42 12.64
C HIS A 196 -10.65 4.92 12.34
N SER A 197 -10.95 4.08 13.34
CA SER A 197 -11.02 2.62 13.17
C SER A 197 -12.06 2.20 12.13
N MET A 198 -13.21 2.84 12.07
CA MET A 198 -14.21 2.58 11.03
C MET A 198 -13.68 2.88 9.62
N LEU A 199 -12.91 3.97 9.44
CA LEU A 199 -12.30 4.26 8.14
C LEU A 199 -11.18 3.27 7.80
N LEU A 200 -10.42 2.78 8.78
CA LEU A 200 -9.43 1.71 8.57
C LEU A 200 -10.11 0.38 8.19
N GLU A 201 -11.20 0.03 8.83
CA GLU A 201 -12.01 -1.14 8.44
C GLU A 201 -12.55 -1.04 7.00
N ARG A 202 -13.06 0.13 6.62
CA ARG A 202 -13.50 0.39 5.24
C ARG A 202 -12.34 0.30 4.24
N ALA A 203 -11.15 0.81 4.61
CA ALA A 203 -9.96 0.68 3.80
C ALA A 203 -9.56 -0.78 3.61
N ALA A 204 -9.52 -1.56 4.68
CA ALA A 204 -9.22 -2.99 4.62
C ALA A 204 -10.26 -3.77 3.80
N GLY A 205 -11.56 -3.45 3.96
CA GLY A 205 -12.62 -4.04 3.14
C GLY A 205 -12.47 -3.73 1.65
N ALA A 206 -12.08 -2.49 1.31
CA ALA A 206 -11.82 -2.10 -0.07
C ALA A 206 -10.59 -2.83 -0.65
N ALA A 207 -9.52 -2.98 0.14
CA ALA A 207 -8.33 -3.74 -0.24
C ALA A 207 -8.69 -5.23 -0.46
N ALA A 208 -9.45 -5.84 0.45
CA ALA A 208 -9.88 -7.22 0.32
C ALA A 208 -10.78 -7.44 -0.92
N ALA A 209 -11.75 -6.57 -1.15
CA ALA A 209 -12.61 -6.62 -2.33
C ALA A 209 -11.80 -6.50 -3.64
N PHE A 210 -10.76 -5.65 -3.65
CA PHE A 210 -9.84 -5.55 -4.78
C PHE A 210 -9.05 -6.85 -4.97
N ILE A 211 -8.41 -7.36 -3.91
CA ILE A 211 -7.63 -8.60 -3.93
C ILE A 211 -8.49 -9.76 -4.45
N GLN A 212 -9.70 -9.92 -3.92
CA GLN A 212 -10.64 -10.96 -4.38
C GLN A 212 -11.05 -10.77 -5.84
N SER A 213 -11.20 -9.54 -6.33
CA SER A 213 -11.52 -9.29 -7.73
C SER A 213 -10.40 -9.70 -8.68
N VAL A 214 -9.14 -9.60 -8.25
CA VAL A 214 -7.95 -10.03 -9.01
C VAL A 214 -7.82 -11.57 -9.02
N LEU A 215 -8.20 -12.22 -7.91
CA LEU A 215 -8.10 -13.67 -7.76
C LEU A 215 -9.23 -14.43 -8.48
N ARG A 216 -10.34 -13.77 -8.78
CA ARG A 216 -11.43 -14.42 -9.54
C ARG A 216 -10.96 -14.74 -10.96
N PRO A 217 -11.22 -15.96 -11.46
CA PRO A 217 -10.96 -16.27 -12.87
C PRO A 217 -11.70 -15.24 -13.75
N LYS A 218 -11.02 -14.72 -14.77
CA LYS A 218 -11.72 -13.98 -15.82
C LYS A 218 -12.68 -14.96 -16.47
N THR A 219 -13.99 -14.75 -16.27
CA THR A 219 -15.01 -15.41 -17.09
C THR A 219 -14.88 -14.84 -18.48
N ASP A 220 -14.29 -15.61 -19.41
CA ASP A 220 -14.31 -15.29 -20.83
C ASP A 220 -15.77 -15.18 -21.27
N HIS A 221 -16.18 -13.99 -21.67
CA HIS A 221 -17.45 -13.70 -22.36
C HIS A 221 -17.17 -13.50 -23.84
#